data_8ab83a0a375200e0944e0310186f2610
#
_entry.id   8ab83a0a375200e0944e0310186f2610
#
_cell.length_a   1.000
_cell.length_b   1.000
_cell.length_c   1.000
_cell.angle_alpha   90.00
_cell.angle_beta   90.00
_cell.angle_gamma   90.00
#
_symmetry.space_group_name_H-M   'P 1'
#
loop_
_entity.id
_entity.type
_entity.pdbx_description
1 polymer ?
#
loop_
_entity_poly.entity_id
_entity_poly.type
_entity_poly.pdbx_seq_one_letter_code
_entity_poly.pdbx_strand_id
1 'polypeptide(L)'
;MTDTLTVTVLGTGIMGAAMARNLLRAGHTVRAWNRTRAKADPLAADGAHVAGTPAEAVETADVVLTMLYDGPATLETMRAAAPALPRGAVWAQCTTSGIEDVAEMAAFARDHGLRFYDAPVLGTRKPAEDGQLTVLAAGPAEGRDTVTPVFDAVGARTVWTGEDGTGAGATRLKLVANSWVLAATAAAGETLALARALDVAPDDFFGLIAGGPLDMGYLHAKAQLILEERLTPAQFAVKTAAKDAGLIVRAGERHGARLDVAAATARRLERAAAQGHGDEDMAAAYYASFDDGPASTT
;
A
#
# COMPACT_ATOMS: atom_id res chain seq x y z
N MET A 1 -29.80 4.96 -6.17
CA MET A 1 -28.84 6.08 -6.00
C MET A 1 -28.11 5.77 -4.71
N THR A 2 -26.80 5.59 -4.77
CA THR A 2 -25.98 5.42 -3.54
C THR A 2 -25.99 6.77 -2.81
N ASP A 3 -26.29 6.75 -1.50
CA ASP A 3 -26.27 7.98 -0.69
C ASP A 3 -24.87 8.60 -0.75
N THR A 4 -24.82 9.93 -0.89
CA THR A 4 -23.57 10.69 -0.86
C THR A 4 -23.02 10.65 0.57
N LEU A 5 -21.85 10.02 0.75
CA LEU A 5 -21.15 9.94 2.04
C LEU A 5 -20.11 11.05 2.16
N THR A 6 -19.84 11.49 3.39
CA THR A 6 -18.65 12.27 3.72
C THR A 6 -17.51 11.31 4.08
N VAL A 7 -16.51 11.22 3.21
CA VAL A 7 -15.35 10.35 3.39
C VAL A 7 -14.12 11.19 3.71
N THR A 8 -13.52 10.95 4.86
CA THR A 8 -12.23 11.56 5.21
C THR A 8 -11.09 10.64 4.80
N VAL A 9 -10.12 11.17 4.06
CA VAL A 9 -8.88 10.45 3.70
C VAL A 9 -7.72 11.03 4.50
N LEU A 10 -7.22 10.24 5.44
CA LEU A 10 -6.03 10.56 6.25
C LEU A 10 -4.80 9.90 5.63
N GLY A 11 -3.93 10.73 5.05
CA GLY A 11 -2.77 10.32 4.29
C GLY A 11 -3.00 10.39 2.78
N THR A 12 -2.39 11.39 2.13
CA THR A 12 -2.50 11.68 0.70
C THR A 12 -1.15 11.44 -0.02
N GLY A 13 -0.52 10.31 0.29
CA GLY A 13 0.61 9.79 -0.47
C GLY A 13 0.16 9.26 -1.84
N ILE A 14 1.00 8.45 -2.49
CA ILE A 14 0.74 7.86 -3.81
C ILE A 14 -0.65 7.21 -3.88
N MET A 15 -0.98 6.36 -2.90
CA MET A 15 -2.22 5.61 -2.88
C MET A 15 -3.41 6.47 -2.41
N GLY A 16 -3.27 7.15 -1.27
CA GLY A 16 -4.38 7.89 -0.67
C GLY A 16 -4.87 9.06 -1.52
N ALA A 17 -3.99 9.76 -2.24
CA ALA A 17 -4.41 10.81 -3.16
C ALA A 17 -5.21 10.25 -4.35
N ALA A 18 -4.81 9.08 -4.89
CA ALA A 18 -5.53 8.40 -5.94
C ALA A 18 -6.92 7.93 -5.45
N MET A 19 -6.98 7.34 -4.25
CA MET A 19 -8.24 6.91 -3.61
C MET A 19 -9.18 8.11 -3.38
N ALA A 20 -8.66 9.25 -2.89
CA ALA A 20 -9.45 10.47 -2.71
C ALA A 20 -10.09 10.96 -4.01
N ARG A 21 -9.35 10.94 -5.12
CA ARG A 21 -9.87 11.32 -6.43
C ARG A 21 -10.96 10.36 -6.93
N ASN A 22 -10.80 9.06 -6.67
CA ASN A 22 -11.82 8.07 -7.05
C ASN A 22 -13.11 8.29 -6.26
N LEU A 23 -13.01 8.57 -4.95
CA LEU A 23 -14.16 8.90 -4.11
C LEU A 23 -14.90 10.15 -4.60
N LEU A 24 -14.18 11.21 -5.00
CA LEU A 24 -14.77 12.40 -5.62
C LEU A 24 -15.49 12.07 -6.94
N ARG A 25 -14.85 11.25 -7.79
CA ARG A 25 -15.47 10.80 -9.06
C ARG A 25 -16.73 9.94 -8.86
N ALA A 26 -16.78 9.20 -7.75
CA ALA A 26 -17.96 8.43 -7.35
C ALA A 26 -19.08 9.31 -6.74
N GLY A 27 -18.86 10.63 -6.56
CA GLY A 27 -19.85 11.57 -6.06
C GLY A 27 -19.89 11.71 -4.53
N HIS A 28 -18.90 11.19 -3.83
CA HIS A 28 -18.76 11.39 -2.37
C HIS A 28 -18.16 12.76 -2.05
N THR A 29 -18.53 13.32 -0.88
CA THR A 29 -17.84 14.47 -0.33
C THR A 29 -16.54 14.01 0.31
N VAL A 30 -15.40 14.57 -0.12
CA VAL A 30 -14.08 14.16 0.38
C VAL A 30 -13.45 15.27 1.21
N ARG A 31 -13.03 14.91 2.42
CA ARG A 31 -12.15 15.71 3.27
C ARG A 31 -10.79 15.01 3.31
N ALA A 32 -9.70 15.76 3.12
CA ALA A 32 -8.36 15.19 3.01
C ALA A 32 -7.40 15.86 3.98
N TRP A 33 -6.53 15.06 4.58
CA TRP A 33 -5.44 15.56 5.39
C TRP A 33 -4.15 14.76 5.15
N ASN A 34 -3.03 15.46 5.21
CA ASN A 34 -1.71 14.85 5.21
C ASN A 34 -0.74 15.65 6.08
N ARG A 35 0.16 14.97 6.79
CA ARG A 35 1.18 15.60 7.64
C ARG A 35 1.99 16.67 6.88
N THR A 36 2.37 16.39 5.63
CA THR A 36 2.94 17.36 4.70
C THR A 36 1.80 17.91 3.84
N ARG A 37 1.27 19.08 4.21
CA ARG A 37 0.10 19.70 3.58
C ARG A 37 0.22 19.80 2.06
N ALA A 38 1.39 20.13 1.54
CA ALA A 38 1.64 20.23 0.10
C ALA A 38 1.31 18.95 -0.70
N LYS A 39 1.20 17.78 -0.04
CA LYS A 39 0.74 16.53 -0.67
C LYS A 39 -0.78 16.43 -0.76
N ALA A 40 -1.51 17.15 0.09
CA ALA A 40 -2.97 17.19 0.07
C ALA A 40 -3.51 18.35 -0.79
N ASP A 41 -2.80 19.49 -0.83
CA ASP A 41 -3.25 20.71 -1.52
C ASP A 41 -3.72 20.51 -2.96
N PRO A 42 -3.11 19.64 -3.79
CA PRO A 42 -3.62 19.39 -5.15
C PRO A 42 -5.05 18.83 -5.20
N LEU A 43 -5.50 18.14 -4.16
CA LEU A 43 -6.84 17.58 -4.10
C LEU A 43 -7.94 18.65 -3.97
N ALA A 44 -7.58 19.88 -3.53
CA ALA A 44 -8.52 20.99 -3.49
C ALA A 44 -9.02 21.36 -4.89
N ALA A 45 -8.14 21.31 -5.91
CA ALA A 45 -8.52 21.55 -7.29
C ALA A 45 -9.43 20.43 -7.87
N ASP A 46 -9.34 19.22 -7.29
CA ASP A 46 -10.19 18.09 -7.64
C ASP A 46 -11.56 18.13 -6.90
N GLY A 47 -11.77 19.08 -5.97
CA GLY A 47 -13.01 19.29 -5.22
C GLY A 47 -12.99 18.76 -3.77
N ALA A 48 -11.85 18.31 -3.24
CA ALA A 48 -11.74 17.91 -1.85
C ALA A 48 -11.60 19.13 -0.90
N HIS A 49 -12.13 19.02 0.31
CA HIS A 49 -11.80 19.94 1.39
C HIS A 49 -10.48 19.51 2.04
N VAL A 50 -9.44 20.33 1.89
CA VAL A 50 -8.12 20.05 2.49
C VAL A 50 -8.05 20.65 3.89
N ALA A 51 -8.11 19.79 4.90
CA ALA A 51 -8.11 20.16 6.31
C ALA A 51 -6.71 20.53 6.84
N GLY A 52 -6.64 21.41 7.82
CA GLY A 52 -5.40 21.81 8.48
C GLY A 52 -4.92 20.79 9.52
N THR A 53 -5.85 20.05 10.14
CA THR A 53 -5.56 19.06 11.18
C THR A 53 -6.33 17.76 10.95
N PRO A 54 -5.89 16.62 11.53
CA PRO A 54 -6.67 15.38 11.50
C PRO A 54 -8.06 15.54 12.14
N ALA A 55 -8.17 16.29 13.23
CA ALA A 55 -9.42 16.55 13.92
C ALA A 55 -10.42 17.29 13.01
N GLU A 56 -9.99 18.40 12.39
CA GLU A 56 -10.81 19.12 11.41
C GLU A 56 -11.26 18.19 10.25
N ALA A 57 -10.37 17.30 9.80
CA ALA A 57 -10.70 16.42 8.68
C ALA A 57 -11.86 15.47 8.99
N VAL A 58 -12.00 15.00 10.24
CA VAL A 58 -12.95 13.93 10.61
C VAL A 58 -14.29 14.41 11.17
N GLU A 59 -14.45 15.71 11.45
CA GLU A 59 -15.63 16.28 12.17
C GLU A 59 -16.99 15.79 11.66
N THR A 60 -17.14 15.56 10.37
CA THR A 60 -18.41 15.17 9.73
C THR A 60 -18.31 13.85 8.97
N ALA A 61 -17.30 13.03 9.27
CA ALA A 61 -17.03 11.83 8.51
C ALA A 61 -18.05 10.72 8.80
N ASP A 62 -18.66 10.17 7.76
CA ASP A 62 -19.35 8.89 7.79
C ASP A 62 -18.32 7.76 7.77
N VAL A 63 -17.25 7.96 6.97
CA VAL A 63 -16.13 7.02 6.83
C VAL A 63 -14.80 7.73 6.96
N VAL A 64 -13.94 7.25 7.85
CA VAL A 64 -12.53 7.65 7.94
C VAL A 64 -11.67 6.58 7.29
N LEU A 65 -11.06 6.89 6.14
CA LEU A 65 -10.12 6.04 5.44
C LEU A 65 -8.70 6.46 5.78
N THR A 66 -7.91 5.54 6.36
CA THR A 66 -6.49 5.79 6.66
C THR A 66 -5.60 5.09 5.64
N MET A 67 -4.68 5.85 5.01
CA MET A 67 -3.68 5.35 4.07
C MET A 67 -2.34 6.05 4.34
N LEU A 68 -1.69 5.63 5.40
CA LEU A 68 -0.48 6.24 5.95
C LEU A 68 0.75 5.35 5.71
N TYR A 69 1.86 5.64 6.38
CA TYR A 69 3.11 4.91 6.14
C TYR A 69 3.11 3.53 6.81
N ASP A 70 2.68 3.46 8.09
CA ASP A 70 2.69 2.26 8.93
C ASP A 70 1.61 2.33 10.03
N GLY A 71 1.55 1.29 10.86
CA GLY A 71 0.62 1.21 12.00
C GLY A 71 0.82 2.33 13.03
N PRO A 72 2.05 2.58 13.51
CA PRO A 72 2.33 3.69 14.43
C PRO A 72 1.88 5.05 13.91
N ALA A 73 2.19 5.40 12.67
CA ALA A 73 1.75 6.66 12.07
C ALA A 73 0.22 6.73 11.93
N THR A 74 -0.43 5.59 11.67
CA THR A 74 -1.89 5.50 11.60
C THR A 74 -2.50 5.77 12.97
N LEU A 75 -2.01 5.13 14.00
CA LEU A 75 -2.52 5.28 15.36
C LEU A 75 -2.25 6.70 15.92
N GLU A 76 -1.08 7.27 15.66
CA GLU A 76 -0.75 8.66 16.01
C GLU A 76 -1.74 9.64 15.36
N THR A 77 -2.02 9.46 14.06
CA THR A 77 -2.95 10.32 13.31
C THR A 77 -4.37 10.19 13.85
N MET A 78 -4.83 8.98 14.15
CA MET A 78 -6.15 8.74 14.72
C MET A 78 -6.29 9.31 16.15
N ARG A 79 -5.22 9.24 16.96
CA ARG A 79 -5.19 9.92 18.28
C ARG A 79 -5.32 11.43 18.14
N ALA A 80 -4.67 12.04 17.14
CA ALA A 80 -4.81 13.47 16.87
C ALA A 80 -6.22 13.82 16.32
N ALA A 81 -6.91 12.88 15.68
CA ALA A 81 -8.28 13.04 15.22
C ALA A 81 -9.32 12.81 16.32
N ALA A 82 -8.96 12.12 17.41
CA ALA A 82 -9.88 11.65 18.45
C ALA A 82 -10.88 12.68 19.00
N PRO A 83 -10.49 13.96 19.23
CA PRO A 83 -11.43 14.96 19.80
C PRO A 83 -12.65 15.24 18.92
N ALA A 84 -12.59 14.96 17.61
CA ALA A 84 -13.64 15.31 16.64
C ALA A 84 -14.21 14.06 15.91
N LEU A 85 -13.82 12.85 16.29
CA LEU A 85 -14.33 11.62 15.68
C LEU A 85 -15.83 11.45 15.95
N PRO A 86 -16.68 11.33 14.91
CA PRO A 86 -18.09 11.05 15.11
C PRO A 86 -18.28 9.63 15.64
N ARG A 87 -19.06 9.48 16.74
CA ARG A 87 -19.42 8.15 17.24
C ARG A 87 -20.25 7.41 16.21
N GLY A 88 -19.92 6.12 16.00
CA GLY A 88 -20.59 5.28 15.00
C GLY A 88 -20.04 5.45 13.57
N ALA A 89 -19.09 6.36 13.33
CA ALA A 89 -18.42 6.43 12.04
C ALA A 89 -17.66 5.13 11.74
N VAL A 90 -17.50 4.82 10.46
CA VAL A 90 -16.69 3.69 10.01
C VAL A 90 -15.24 4.11 9.91
N TRP A 91 -14.33 3.32 10.48
CA TRP A 91 -12.90 3.45 10.21
C TRP A 91 -12.44 2.34 9.28
N ALA A 92 -12.16 2.67 8.01
CA ALA A 92 -11.55 1.81 7.00
C ALA A 92 -10.02 1.96 7.06
N GLN A 93 -9.36 1.01 7.72
CA GLN A 93 -7.90 1.00 7.90
C GLN A 93 -7.24 0.35 6.68
N CYS A 94 -6.73 1.16 5.74
CA CYS A 94 -6.14 0.68 4.48
C CYS A 94 -4.60 0.65 4.47
N THR A 95 -3.94 1.15 5.52
CA THR A 95 -2.47 1.13 5.65
C THR A 95 -1.95 -0.30 5.78
N THR A 96 -0.89 -0.65 5.06
CA THR A 96 -0.16 -1.90 5.34
C THR A 96 0.59 -1.78 6.66
N SER A 97 0.17 -2.53 7.66
CA SER A 97 0.64 -2.51 9.05
C SER A 97 0.98 -3.91 9.56
N GLY A 98 1.53 -3.99 10.77
CA GLY A 98 1.74 -5.26 11.47
C GLY A 98 0.43 -5.82 12.02
N ILE A 99 0.40 -7.12 12.32
CA ILE A 99 -0.76 -7.79 12.93
C ILE A 99 -1.07 -7.17 14.29
N GLU A 100 -0.04 -6.86 15.07
CA GLU A 100 -0.16 -6.25 16.40
C GLU A 100 -0.68 -4.83 16.33
N ASP A 101 -0.25 -4.06 15.31
CA ASP A 101 -0.75 -2.71 15.08
C ASP A 101 -2.27 -2.71 14.86
N VAL A 102 -2.79 -3.72 14.14
CA VAL A 102 -4.25 -3.86 13.92
C VAL A 102 -4.98 -4.06 15.23
N ALA A 103 -4.45 -4.86 16.15
CA ALA A 103 -5.07 -5.06 17.45
C ALA A 103 -5.14 -3.76 18.28
N GLU A 104 -4.06 -2.95 18.25
CA GLU A 104 -4.05 -1.63 18.92
C GLU A 104 -5.04 -0.65 18.27
N MET A 105 -5.10 -0.62 16.93
CA MET A 105 -6.05 0.20 16.20
C MET A 105 -7.50 -0.21 16.46
N ALA A 106 -7.78 -1.50 16.53
CA ALA A 106 -9.11 -2.01 16.86
C ALA A 106 -9.53 -1.66 18.30
N ALA A 107 -8.60 -1.71 19.25
CA ALA A 107 -8.84 -1.27 20.62
C ALA A 107 -9.17 0.24 20.67
N PHE A 108 -8.37 1.06 19.97
CA PHE A 108 -8.66 2.49 19.84
C PHE A 108 -10.05 2.75 19.23
N ALA A 109 -10.40 2.05 18.16
CA ALA A 109 -11.69 2.19 17.49
C ALA A 109 -12.86 1.90 18.45
N ARG A 110 -12.77 0.78 19.20
CA ARG A 110 -13.75 0.41 20.22
C ARG A 110 -13.91 1.49 21.29
N ASP A 111 -12.81 2.02 21.81
CA ASP A 111 -12.81 3.00 22.90
C ASP A 111 -13.42 4.36 22.44
N HIS A 112 -13.37 4.63 21.13
CA HIS A 112 -13.98 5.84 20.51
C HIS A 112 -15.35 5.56 19.85
N GLY A 113 -15.86 4.33 19.92
CA GLY A 113 -17.16 3.97 19.36
C GLY A 113 -17.20 3.96 17.83
N LEU A 114 -16.08 3.64 17.17
CA LEU A 114 -15.98 3.48 15.72
C LEU A 114 -16.28 2.04 15.30
N ARG A 115 -16.79 1.85 14.09
CA ARG A 115 -16.88 0.54 13.43
C ARG A 115 -15.58 0.29 12.67
N PHE A 116 -14.76 -0.61 13.16
CA PHE A 116 -13.43 -0.86 12.62
C PHE A 116 -13.43 -1.91 11.50
N TYR A 117 -12.81 -1.54 10.37
CA TYR A 117 -12.53 -2.44 9.25
C TYR A 117 -11.03 -2.50 8.99
N ASP A 118 -10.44 -3.68 9.11
CA ASP A 118 -9.11 -4.00 8.62
C ASP A 118 -9.22 -4.15 7.10
N ALA A 119 -8.75 -3.16 6.33
CA ALA A 119 -9.06 -3.03 4.92
C ALA A 119 -7.84 -2.69 4.03
N PRO A 120 -6.68 -3.36 4.19
CA PRO A 120 -5.54 -3.12 3.32
C PRO A 120 -5.87 -3.42 1.85
N VAL A 121 -5.14 -2.78 0.94
CA VAL A 121 -5.38 -2.90 -0.50
C VAL A 121 -4.23 -3.61 -1.21
N LEU A 122 -4.54 -4.31 -2.30
CA LEU A 122 -3.58 -4.88 -3.22
C LEU A 122 -3.67 -4.15 -4.57
N GLY A 123 -2.53 -3.72 -5.06
CA GLY A 123 -2.33 -2.90 -6.23
C GLY A 123 -1.27 -1.84 -5.97
N THR A 124 -0.81 -1.20 -7.04
CA THR A 124 0.19 -0.14 -7.02
C THR A 124 -0.42 1.18 -7.52
N ARG A 125 0.39 2.19 -7.81
CA ARG A 125 -0.06 3.51 -8.26
C ARG A 125 -1.13 3.44 -9.37
N LYS A 126 -0.83 2.78 -10.49
CA LYS A 126 -1.72 2.77 -11.65
C LYS A 126 -3.09 2.15 -11.35
N PRO A 127 -3.20 0.95 -10.74
CA PRO A 127 -4.48 0.44 -10.26
C PRO A 127 -5.20 1.37 -9.27
N ALA A 128 -4.47 2.08 -8.41
CA ALA A 128 -5.09 3.03 -7.49
C ALA A 128 -5.70 4.24 -8.21
N GLU A 129 -4.99 4.79 -9.21
CA GLU A 129 -5.48 5.91 -10.03
C GLU A 129 -6.72 5.54 -10.85
N ASP A 130 -6.79 4.28 -11.30
CA ASP A 130 -7.89 3.76 -12.14
C ASP A 130 -9.08 3.23 -11.33
N GLY A 131 -9.04 3.23 -9.99
CA GLY A 131 -10.09 2.62 -9.15
C GLY A 131 -10.14 1.09 -9.28
N GLN A 132 -9.01 0.46 -9.54
CA GLN A 132 -8.88 -0.97 -9.83
C GLN A 132 -8.11 -1.75 -8.75
N LEU A 133 -8.09 -1.23 -7.53
CA LEU A 133 -7.48 -1.95 -6.41
C LEU A 133 -8.29 -3.21 -6.06
N THR A 134 -7.65 -4.20 -5.45
CA THR A 134 -8.35 -5.23 -4.70
C THR A 134 -8.34 -4.82 -3.24
N VAL A 135 -9.51 -4.56 -2.66
CA VAL A 135 -9.64 -4.31 -1.22
C VAL A 135 -9.72 -5.66 -0.51
N LEU A 136 -8.87 -5.87 0.48
CA LEU A 136 -8.97 -7.02 1.38
C LEU A 136 -9.67 -6.52 2.64
N ALA A 137 -10.84 -7.07 3.00
CA ALA A 137 -11.62 -6.49 4.08
C ALA A 137 -12.02 -7.52 5.14
N ALA A 138 -11.88 -7.15 6.40
CA ALA A 138 -12.47 -7.82 7.53
C ALA A 138 -13.13 -6.80 8.45
N GLY A 139 -14.35 -7.03 8.88
CA GLY A 139 -15.08 -6.10 9.76
C GLY A 139 -16.52 -6.48 9.94
N PRO A 140 -17.23 -5.86 10.90
CA PRO A 140 -18.56 -6.24 11.31
C PRO A 140 -19.58 -6.12 10.15
N ALA A 141 -20.63 -6.94 10.19
CA ALA A 141 -21.74 -6.80 9.24
C ALA A 141 -22.40 -5.42 9.37
N GLU A 142 -22.44 -4.89 10.59
CA GLU A 142 -22.92 -3.53 10.85
C GLU A 142 -21.98 -2.48 10.25
N GLY A 143 -22.49 -1.60 9.40
CA GLY A 143 -21.71 -0.59 8.69
C GLY A 143 -21.14 -1.08 7.36
N ARG A 144 -21.38 -2.34 6.97
CA ARG A 144 -20.96 -2.85 5.66
C ARG A 144 -21.60 -2.08 4.51
N ASP A 145 -22.88 -1.74 4.65
CA ASP A 145 -23.58 -0.91 3.66
C ASP A 145 -23.00 0.49 3.52
N THR A 146 -22.42 1.03 4.60
CA THR A 146 -21.73 2.33 4.60
C THR A 146 -20.35 2.24 3.95
N VAL A 147 -19.58 1.17 4.23
CA VAL A 147 -18.20 1.08 3.73
C VAL A 147 -18.08 0.52 2.32
N THR A 148 -19.03 -0.31 1.87
CA THR A 148 -18.98 -0.94 0.55
C THR A 148 -18.93 0.08 -0.60
N PRO A 149 -19.73 1.16 -0.64
CA PRO A 149 -19.61 2.17 -1.70
C PRO A 149 -18.23 2.85 -1.73
N VAL A 150 -17.56 2.98 -0.57
CA VAL A 150 -16.19 3.51 -0.49
C VAL A 150 -15.19 2.53 -1.09
N PHE A 151 -15.33 1.23 -0.80
CA PHE A 151 -14.47 0.20 -1.38
C PHE A 151 -14.68 0.06 -2.90
N ASP A 152 -15.92 0.12 -3.37
CA ASP A 152 -16.27 0.05 -4.78
C ASP A 152 -15.75 1.27 -5.57
N ALA A 153 -15.67 2.43 -4.93
CA ALA A 153 -15.10 3.62 -5.55
C ALA A 153 -13.58 3.51 -5.77
N VAL A 154 -12.85 2.81 -4.91
CA VAL A 154 -11.39 2.74 -4.96
C VAL A 154 -10.86 1.44 -5.56
N GLY A 155 -11.69 0.41 -5.68
CA GLY A 155 -11.29 -0.93 -6.10
C GLY A 155 -12.24 -1.58 -7.09
N ALA A 156 -11.70 -2.51 -7.89
CA ALA A 156 -12.49 -3.35 -8.80
C ALA A 156 -13.24 -4.48 -8.07
N ARG A 157 -12.78 -4.83 -6.87
CA ARG A 157 -13.40 -5.87 -6.04
C ARG A 157 -12.98 -5.77 -4.59
N THR A 158 -13.85 -6.26 -3.70
CA THR A 158 -13.56 -6.48 -2.28
C THR A 158 -13.52 -7.97 -1.99
N VAL A 159 -12.43 -8.42 -1.35
CA VAL A 159 -12.28 -9.80 -0.84
C VAL A 159 -12.52 -9.75 0.66
N TRP A 160 -13.67 -10.22 1.08
CA TRP A 160 -14.02 -10.32 2.49
C TRP A 160 -13.34 -11.52 3.14
N THR A 161 -12.54 -11.28 4.18
CA THR A 161 -11.76 -12.30 4.89
C THR A 161 -12.39 -12.70 6.23
N GLY A 162 -13.44 -12.00 6.65
CA GLY A 162 -14.16 -12.28 7.89
C GLY A 162 -15.06 -11.14 8.34
N GLU A 163 -15.81 -11.38 9.39
CA GLU A 163 -16.74 -10.42 10.02
C GLU A 163 -16.12 -9.72 11.24
N ASP A 164 -14.87 -10.01 11.54
CA ASP A 164 -14.12 -9.41 12.64
C ASP A 164 -12.84 -8.73 12.14
N GLY A 165 -12.82 -7.40 12.15
CA GLY A 165 -11.63 -6.60 11.81
C GLY A 165 -10.53 -6.69 12.86
N THR A 166 -10.87 -7.06 14.10
CA THR A 166 -9.88 -7.08 15.22
C THR A 166 -8.90 -8.24 15.11
N GLY A 167 -9.28 -9.32 14.41
CA GLY A 167 -8.46 -10.50 14.18
C GLY A 167 -7.37 -10.33 13.11
N ALA A 168 -7.26 -9.15 12.48
CA ALA A 168 -6.29 -8.83 11.42
C ALA A 168 -6.32 -9.81 10.23
N GLY A 169 -7.49 -10.36 9.87
CA GLY A 169 -7.62 -11.35 8.80
C GLY A 169 -7.21 -10.81 7.44
N ALA A 170 -7.60 -9.59 7.12
CA ALA A 170 -7.24 -8.93 5.86
C ALA A 170 -5.75 -8.53 5.84
N THR A 171 -5.22 -8.00 6.94
CA THR A 171 -3.79 -7.71 7.08
C THR A 171 -2.92 -8.96 6.93
N ARG A 172 -3.31 -10.12 7.52
CA ARG A 172 -2.59 -11.39 7.34
C ARG A 172 -2.55 -11.81 5.87
N LEU A 173 -3.67 -11.74 5.16
CA LEU A 173 -3.73 -12.03 3.73
C LEU A 173 -2.88 -11.04 2.92
N LYS A 174 -2.90 -9.76 3.30
CA LYS A 174 -2.05 -8.73 2.67
C LYS A 174 -0.56 -9.03 2.83
N LEU A 175 -0.10 -9.44 4.02
CA LEU A 175 1.30 -9.81 4.24
C LEU A 175 1.71 -11.02 3.40
N VAL A 176 0.84 -12.04 3.27
CA VAL A 176 1.07 -13.19 2.40
C VAL A 176 1.18 -12.75 0.93
N ALA A 177 0.25 -11.93 0.44
CA ALA A 177 0.31 -11.43 -0.93
C ALA A 177 1.56 -10.57 -1.19
N ASN A 178 1.92 -9.67 -0.24
CA ASN A 178 3.10 -8.85 -0.38
C ASN A 178 4.40 -9.67 -0.32
N SER A 179 4.45 -10.77 0.43
CA SER A 179 5.64 -11.64 0.44
C SER A 179 5.95 -12.17 -0.95
N TRP A 180 4.94 -12.57 -1.72
CA TRP A 180 5.09 -12.99 -3.11
C TRP A 180 5.50 -11.83 -4.02
N VAL A 181 4.82 -10.68 -3.94
CA VAL A 181 5.12 -9.49 -4.76
C VAL A 181 6.57 -9.04 -4.59
N LEU A 182 7.05 -8.95 -3.35
CA LEU A 182 8.40 -8.50 -3.04
C LEU A 182 9.46 -9.52 -3.47
N ALA A 183 9.21 -10.82 -3.22
CA ALA A 183 10.11 -11.89 -3.65
C ALA A 183 10.23 -11.94 -5.19
N ALA A 184 9.11 -11.86 -5.92
CA ALA A 184 9.10 -11.85 -7.37
C ALA A 184 9.85 -10.64 -7.95
N THR A 185 9.70 -9.45 -7.36
CA THR A 185 10.44 -8.25 -7.78
C THR A 185 11.94 -8.39 -7.53
N ALA A 186 12.32 -8.89 -6.35
CA ALA A 186 13.72 -9.10 -6.01
C ALA A 186 14.37 -10.15 -6.95
N ALA A 187 13.66 -11.24 -7.23
CA ALA A 187 14.12 -12.27 -8.16
C ALA A 187 14.29 -11.73 -9.59
N ALA A 188 13.34 -10.92 -10.08
CA ALA A 188 13.45 -10.27 -11.38
C ALA A 188 14.71 -9.41 -11.50
N GLY A 189 14.94 -8.54 -10.50
CA GLY A 189 16.14 -7.69 -10.47
C GLY A 189 17.44 -8.49 -10.39
N GLU A 190 17.48 -9.54 -9.58
CA GLU A 190 18.68 -10.39 -9.43
C GLU A 190 18.95 -11.22 -10.68
N THR A 191 17.90 -11.72 -11.35
CA THR A 191 18.04 -12.43 -12.64
C THR A 191 18.63 -11.52 -13.71
N LEU A 192 18.16 -10.27 -13.84
CA LEU A 192 18.73 -9.32 -14.79
C LEU A 192 20.18 -8.92 -14.44
N ALA A 193 20.49 -8.79 -13.14
CA ALA A 193 21.86 -8.53 -12.71
C ALA A 193 22.79 -9.70 -13.04
N LEU A 194 22.33 -10.95 -12.89
CA LEU A 194 23.07 -12.14 -13.29
C LEU A 194 23.26 -12.20 -14.82
N ALA A 195 22.20 -11.94 -15.59
CA ALA A 195 22.26 -11.88 -17.05
C ALA A 195 23.34 -10.89 -17.50
N ARG A 196 23.34 -9.68 -16.93
CA ARG A 196 24.37 -8.67 -17.18
C ARG A 196 25.78 -9.16 -16.83
N ALA A 197 25.94 -9.80 -15.66
CA ALA A 197 27.24 -10.29 -15.20
C ALA A 197 27.81 -11.42 -16.09
N LEU A 198 26.93 -12.18 -16.76
CA LEU A 198 27.28 -13.29 -17.66
C LEU A 198 27.25 -12.89 -19.13
N ASP A 199 27.06 -11.61 -19.45
CA ASP A 199 26.93 -11.08 -20.83
C ASP A 199 25.82 -11.79 -21.64
N VAL A 200 24.70 -12.08 -20.98
CA VAL A 200 23.48 -12.64 -21.59
C VAL A 200 22.51 -11.50 -21.89
N ALA A 201 22.05 -11.42 -23.14
CA ALA A 201 21.06 -10.41 -23.50
C ALA A 201 19.72 -10.69 -22.79
N PRO A 202 19.05 -9.67 -22.23
CA PRO A 202 17.74 -9.84 -21.61
C PRO A 202 16.71 -10.52 -22.54
N ASP A 203 16.74 -10.21 -23.83
CA ASP A 203 15.82 -10.78 -24.83
C ASP A 203 16.00 -12.30 -24.99
N ASP A 204 17.23 -12.82 -24.83
CA ASP A 204 17.47 -14.27 -24.86
C ASP A 204 16.79 -14.95 -23.67
N PHE A 205 16.87 -14.35 -22.48
CA PHE A 205 16.18 -14.87 -21.30
C PHE A 205 14.66 -14.83 -21.47
N PHE A 206 14.09 -13.70 -21.91
CA PHE A 206 12.66 -13.58 -22.10
C PHE A 206 12.15 -14.49 -23.22
N GLY A 207 12.91 -14.63 -24.33
CA GLY A 207 12.60 -15.57 -25.42
C GLY A 207 12.57 -17.01 -24.95
N LEU A 208 13.48 -17.40 -24.03
CA LEU A 208 13.53 -18.76 -23.46
C LEU A 208 12.28 -19.12 -22.66
N ILE A 209 11.74 -18.18 -21.88
CA ILE A 209 10.57 -18.44 -21.01
C ILE A 209 9.23 -18.14 -21.69
N ALA A 210 9.23 -17.51 -22.86
CA ALA A 210 8.06 -16.98 -23.55
C ALA A 210 6.94 -18.04 -23.73
N GLY A 211 5.74 -17.69 -23.30
CA GLY A 211 4.54 -18.54 -23.35
C GLY A 211 4.56 -19.73 -22.41
N GLY A 212 5.59 -19.88 -21.59
CA GLY A 212 5.71 -20.94 -20.60
C GLY A 212 5.18 -20.54 -19.21
N PRO A 213 5.18 -21.46 -18.24
CA PRO A 213 4.68 -21.20 -16.90
C PRO A 213 5.50 -20.18 -16.09
N LEU A 214 6.73 -19.88 -16.52
CA LEU A 214 7.61 -18.86 -15.91
C LEU A 214 7.42 -17.48 -16.55
N ASP A 215 6.67 -17.38 -17.63
CA ASP A 215 6.38 -16.14 -18.35
C ASP A 215 5.27 -15.35 -17.65
N MET A 216 5.66 -14.59 -16.63
CA MET A 216 4.73 -13.81 -15.84
C MET A 216 4.70 -12.34 -16.29
N GLY A 217 3.51 -11.79 -16.59
CA GLY A 217 3.35 -10.37 -16.93
C GLY A 217 3.93 -9.41 -15.89
N TYR A 218 3.92 -9.80 -14.62
CA TYR A 218 4.53 -9.00 -13.55
C TYR A 218 6.07 -8.95 -13.63
N LEU A 219 6.71 -10.06 -14.03
CA LEU A 219 8.16 -10.12 -14.29
C LEU A 219 8.53 -9.12 -15.40
N HIS A 220 7.82 -9.17 -16.54
CA HIS A 220 8.05 -8.24 -17.64
C HIS A 220 7.85 -6.77 -17.22
N ALA A 221 6.78 -6.46 -16.49
CA ALA A 221 6.52 -5.10 -16.03
C ALA A 221 7.65 -4.54 -15.16
N LYS A 222 8.22 -5.36 -14.25
CA LYS A 222 9.33 -4.94 -13.39
C LYS A 222 10.67 -4.90 -14.11
N ALA A 223 10.93 -5.87 -14.98
CA ALA A 223 12.12 -5.90 -15.83
C ALA A 223 12.18 -4.68 -16.76
N GLN A 224 11.06 -4.31 -17.39
CA GLN A 224 10.99 -3.15 -18.25
C GLN A 224 11.36 -1.85 -17.53
N LEU A 225 10.92 -1.65 -16.28
CA LEU A 225 11.32 -0.48 -15.48
C LEU A 225 12.84 -0.41 -15.28
N ILE A 226 13.49 -1.56 -15.08
CA ILE A 226 14.95 -1.65 -14.91
C ILE A 226 15.66 -1.36 -16.23
N LEU A 227 15.26 -2.04 -17.31
CA LEU A 227 15.93 -1.95 -18.61
C LEU A 227 15.77 -0.57 -19.27
N GLU A 228 14.67 0.11 -19.02
CA GLU A 228 14.39 1.46 -19.54
C GLU A 228 14.78 2.56 -18.53
N GLU A 229 15.36 2.20 -17.39
CA GLU A 229 15.73 3.14 -16.30
C GLU A 229 14.57 4.03 -15.84
N ARG A 230 13.31 3.55 -15.98
CA ARG A 230 12.09 4.29 -15.65
C ARG A 230 11.59 3.97 -14.23
N LEU A 231 12.43 4.25 -13.24
CA LEU A 231 12.16 3.95 -11.82
C LEU A 231 11.42 5.08 -11.09
N THR A 232 11.31 6.22 -11.75
CA THR A 232 10.58 7.40 -11.22
C THR A 232 9.54 7.86 -12.26
N PRO A 233 8.30 8.17 -11.83
CA PRO A 233 7.78 8.09 -10.49
C PRO A 233 7.48 6.64 -10.03
N ALA A 234 7.81 6.32 -8.79
CA ALA A 234 7.62 4.98 -8.25
C ALA A 234 6.16 4.52 -8.30
N GLN A 235 5.95 3.26 -8.69
CA GLN A 235 4.68 2.56 -8.51
C GLN A 235 4.53 2.07 -7.05
N PHE A 236 5.65 1.60 -6.47
CA PHE A 236 5.80 1.16 -5.10
C PHE A 236 7.25 1.43 -4.67
N ALA A 237 7.46 2.43 -3.80
CA ALA A 237 8.81 2.90 -3.47
C ALA A 237 9.62 1.88 -2.68
N VAL A 238 10.94 1.80 -2.95
CA VAL A 238 11.90 0.91 -2.25
C VAL A 238 11.76 1.00 -0.73
N LYS A 239 11.73 2.21 -0.16
CA LYS A 239 11.61 2.39 1.30
C LYS A 239 10.33 1.82 1.89
N THR A 240 9.22 1.91 1.15
CA THR A 240 7.95 1.34 1.57
C THR A 240 7.96 -0.18 1.44
N ALA A 241 8.56 -0.70 0.36
CA ALA A 241 8.75 -2.13 0.15
C ALA A 241 9.66 -2.75 1.23
N ALA A 242 10.75 -2.06 1.63
CA ALA A 242 11.63 -2.48 2.72
C ALA A 242 10.87 -2.56 4.05
N LYS A 243 10.05 -1.54 4.37
CA LYS A 243 9.18 -1.56 5.55
C LYS A 243 8.23 -2.77 5.52
N ASP A 244 7.54 -3.02 4.40
CA ASP A 244 6.61 -4.14 4.26
C ASP A 244 7.33 -5.49 4.38
N ALA A 245 8.53 -5.63 3.79
CA ALA A 245 9.36 -6.83 3.94
C ALA A 245 9.71 -7.09 5.42
N GLY A 246 10.04 -6.04 6.18
CA GLY A 246 10.26 -6.14 7.61
C GLY A 246 9.03 -6.61 8.40
N LEU A 247 7.82 -6.15 8.02
CA LEU A 247 6.57 -6.63 8.61
C LEU A 247 6.35 -8.13 8.35
N ILE A 248 6.64 -8.59 7.13
CA ILE A 248 6.51 -10.00 6.73
C ILE A 248 7.46 -10.88 7.53
N VAL A 249 8.74 -10.48 7.65
CA VAL A 249 9.75 -11.23 8.41
C VAL A 249 9.32 -11.37 9.86
N ARG A 250 8.94 -10.26 10.51
CA ARG A 250 8.47 -10.28 11.91
C ARG A 250 7.21 -11.13 12.09
N ALA A 251 6.27 -11.07 11.15
CA ALA A 251 5.08 -11.92 11.21
C ALA A 251 5.44 -13.40 11.12
N GLY A 252 6.37 -13.78 10.23
CA GLY A 252 6.89 -15.15 10.14
C GLY A 252 7.53 -15.62 11.45
N GLU A 253 8.46 -14.86 11.99
CA GLU A 253 9.16 -15.17 13.24
C GLU A 253 8.19 -15.40 14.41
N ARG A 254 7.21 -14.51 14.59
CA ARG A 254 6.21 -14.60 15.66
C ARG A 254 5.26 -15.79 15.53
N HIS A 255 5.05 -16.27 14.30
CA HIS A 255 4.16 -17.40 14.04
C HIS A 255 4.93 -18.70 13.73
N GLY A 256 6.23 -18.76 14.00
CA GLY A 256 7.05 -19.96 13.88
C GLY A 256 7.38 -20.35 12.43
N ALA A 257 7.27 -19.42 11.47
CA ALA A 257 7.65 -19.65 10.08
C ALA A 257 9.00 -19.01 9.78
N ARG A 258 9.96 -19.80 9.31
CA ARG A 258 11.25 -19.31 8.84
C ARG A 258 11.14 -18.86 7.38
N LEU A 259 11.37 -17.57 7.13
CA LEU A 259 11.16 -16.93 5.83
C LEU A 259 12.50 -16.44 5.24
N ASP A 260 13.33 -17.37 4.77
CA ASP A 260 14.69 -17.05 4.27
C ASP A 260 14.65 -16.11 3.06
N VAL A 261 13.73 -16.32 2.10
CA VAL A 261 13.55 -15.46 0.92
C VAL A 261 13.10 -14.06 1.31
N ALA A 262 12.12 -13.93 2.22
CA ALA A 262 11.64 -12.64 2.67
C ALA A 262 12.73 -11.85 3.41
N ALA A 263 13.52 -12.52 4.25
CA ALA A 263 14.65 -11.91 4.96
C ALA A 263 15.75 -11.44 4.00
N ALA A 264 16.07 -12.23 2.95
CA ALA A 264 17.02 -11.84 1.91
C ALA A 264 16.48 -10.64 1.11
N THR A 265 15.19 -10.64 0.76
CA THR A 265 14.53 -9.55 0.05
C THR A 265 14.54 -8.26 0.88
N ALA A 266 14.25 -8.32 2.19
CA ALA A 266 14.33 -7.16 3.09
C ALA A 266 15.72 -6.52 3.06
N ARG A 267 16.78 -7.32 3.27
CA ARG A 267 18.18 -6.82 3.22
C ARG A 267 18.55 -6.22 1.87
N ARG A 268 18.03 -6.78 0.77
CA ARG A 268 18.26 -6.26 -0.58
C ARG A 268 17.62 -4.89 -0.76
N LEU A 269 16.36 -4.71 -0.33
CA LEU A 269 15.66 -3.43 -0.38
C LEU A 269 16.30 -2.37 0.52
N GLU A 270 16.74 -2.75 1.72
CA GLU A 270 17.47 -1.87 2.63
C GLU A 270 18.79 -1.39 2.01
N ARG A 271 19.54 -2.29 1.36
CA ARG A 271 20.78 -1.94 0.66
C ARG A 271 20.51 -0.98 -0.50
N ALA A 272 19.50 -1.23 -1.34
CA ALA A 272 19.10 -0.32 -2.41
C ALA A 272 18.71 1.07 -1.85
N ALA A 273 17.98 1.12 -0.74
CA ALA A 273 17.63 2.38 -0.08
C ALA A 273 18.88 3.12 0.42
N ALA A 274 19.85 2.42 1.00
CA ALA A 274 21.12 2.99 1.47
C ALA A 274 21.99 3.51 0.30
N GLN A 275 21.88 2.93 -0.89
CA GLN A 275 22.53 3.40 -2.13
C GLN A 275 21.84 4.62 -2.77
N GLY A 276 20.78 5.17 -2.16
CA GLY A 276 20.08 6.36 -2.63
C GLY A 276 18.78 6.11 -3.40
N HIS A 277 18.39 4.85 -3.64
CA HIS A 277 17.21 4.47 -4.43
C HIS A 277 15.90 4.42 -3.62
N GLY A 278 15.89 4.96 -2.39
CA GLY A 278 14.76 4.82 -1.44
C GLY A 278 13.40 5.32 -1.97
N ASP A 279 13.39 6.36 -2.80
CA ASP A 279 12.17 6.97 -3.37
C ASP A 279 11.81 6.45 -4.77
N GLU A 280 12.66 5.64 -5.38
CA GLU A 280 12.43 4.99 -6.66
C GLU A 280 11.55 3.74 -6.51
N ASP A 281 11.04 3.22 -7.64
CA ASP A 281 10.27 1.97 -7.64
C ASP A 281 11.10 0.81 -7.05
N MET A 282 10.46 -0.13 -6.37
CA MET A 282 11.12 -1.27 -5.74
C MET A 282 11.92 -2.15 -6.74
N ALA A 283 11.67 -2.00 -8.05
CA ALA A 283 12.51 -2.59 -9.09
C ALA A 283 13.96 -2.09 -9.02
N ALA A 284 14.22 -0.91 -8.44
CA ALA A 284 15.56 -0.38 -8.14
C ALA A 284 16.36 -1.27 -7.16
N ALA A 285 15.73 -2.26 -6.51
CA ALA A 285 16.46 -3.32 -5.82
C ALA A 285 17.45 -4.07 -6.73
N TYR A 286 17.33 -3.94 -8.05
CA TYR A 286 18.32 -4.36 -9.03
C TYR A 286 19.73 -3.81 -8.71
N TYR A 287 19.83 -2.53 -8.35
CA TYR A 287 21.11 -1.86 -8.06
C TYR A 287 21.83 -2.45 -6.84
N ALA A 288 21.09 -3.04 -5.90
CA ALA A 288 21.68 -3.75 -4.76
C ALA A 288 22.53 -4.97 -5.13
N SER A 289 22.59 -5.37 -6.41
CA SER A 289 23.49 -6.39 -6.92
C SER A 289 24.91 -5.88 -7.22
N PHE A 290 25.15 -4.57 -7.12
CA PHE A 290 26.41 -3.92 -7.48
C PHE A 290 26.89 -3.05 -6.30
N ASP A 291 28.20 -3.11 -5.99
CA ASP A 291 28.78 -2.38 -4.83
C ASP A 291 28.87 -0.89 -5.06
N ASP A 292 29.12 -0.43 -6.32
CA ASP A 292 29.33 0.99 -6.66
C ASP A 292 28.20 1.58 -7.54
N GLY A 293 27.03 0.95 -7.59
CA GLY A 293 26.04 1.23 -8.61
C GLY A 293 26.44 0.68 -9.98
N PRO A 294 25.55 0.57 -10.96
CA PRO A 294 25.93 0.16 -12.31
C PRO A 294 26.87 1.20 -12.89
N ALA A 295 28.08 0.81 -13.23
CA ALA A 295 28.96 1.67 -14.01
C ALA A 295 28.17 2.12 -15.25
N SER A 296 28.03 3.45 -15.45
CA SER A 296 27.38 4.01 -16.62
C SER A 296 28.01 3.34 -17.85
N THR A 297 27.18 2.61 -18.60
CA THR A 297 27.60 2.16 -19.94
C THR A 297 27.78 3.38 -20.80
N THR A 298 29.04 3.81 -20.93
CA THR A 298 29.47 4.76 -21.99
C THR A 298 29.33 4.10 -23.33
#